data_b7ca224c19968fc701824321b8c89d18
#
_entry.id   b7ca224c19968fc701824321b8c89d18
#
_cell.length_a   1.000
_cell.length_b   1.000
_cell.length_c   1.000
_cell.angle_alpha   90.00
_cell.angle_beta   90.00
_cell.angle_gamma   90.00
#
_symmetry.space_group_name_H-M   'P 1'
#
loop_
_entity.id
_entity.type
_entity.pdbx_description
1 polymer ?
#
loop_
_entity_poly.entity_id
_entity_poly.type
_entity_poly.pdbx_seq_one_letter_code
_entity_poly.pdbx_strand_id
1 'polypeptide(L)'
;MKFLRMRPGFGEQLIAEGDVEIAADEQALIEAFRHQLDQGMWAAVPTTRSDGRREAELVRAFGEIPRDTPRVIFFPRAAGGAA
;
A
#
# COMPACT_ATOMS: atom_id res chain seq x y z
N MET A 1 -4.91 8.89 -4.08
CA MET A 1 -4.29 7.72 -3.42
C MET A 1 -2.79 7.83 -3.49
N LYS A 2 -2.12 7.66 -2.36
CA LYS A 2 -0.66 7.71 -2.28
C LYS A 2 -0.13 6.35 -1.89
N PHE A 3 0.97 5.95 -2.52
CA PHE A 3 1.67 4.71 -2.16
C PHE A 3 2.98 5.10 -1.47
N LEU A 4 3.13 4.58 -0.26
CA LEU A 4 4.30 4.84 0.58
C LEU A 4 5.01 3.54 0.86
N ARG A 5 6.34 3.57 0.87
CA ARG A 5 7.14 2.39 1.19
C ARG A 5 7.91 2.64 2.47
N MET A 6 7.81 1.72 3.41
CA MET A 6 8.58 1.77 4.63
C MET A 6 10.02 1.37 4.35
N ARG A 7 10.94 2.23 4.74
CA ARG A 7 12.38 1.95 4.61
C ARG A 7 13.01 1.97 5.98
N PRO A 8 13.60 0.85 6.42
CA PRO A 8 14.25 0.79 7.73
C PRO A 8 15.26 1.93 7.89
N GLY A 9 15.13 2.70 8.97
CA GLY A 9 16.00 3.83 9.24
C GLY A 9 15.65 5.13 8.52
N PHE A 10 14.70 5.10 7.56
CA PHE A 10 14.36 6.28 6.76
C PHE A 10 12.88 6.66 6.84
N GLY A 11 12.05 5.84 7.49
CA GLY A 11 10.62 6.08 7.56
C GLY A 11 9.89 5.78 6.26
N GLU A 12 8.83 6.55 5.98
CA GLU A 12 8.01 6.34 4.80
C GLU A 12 8.52 7.15 3.62
N GLN A 13 8.55 6.53 2.44
CA GLN A 13 8.94 7.18 1.20
C GLN A 13 7.78 7.10 0.22
N LEU A 14 7.38 8.23 -0.36
CA LEU A 14 6.36 8.28 -1.41
C LEU A 14 6.93 7.66 -2.68
N ILE A 15 6.26 6.63 -3.20
CA ILE A 15 6.72 5.92 -4.40
C ILE A 15 5.77 6.11 -5.59
N ALA A 16 4.51 6.43 -5.34
CA ALA A 16 3.54 6.69 -6.39
C ALA A 16 2.37 7.48 -5.83
N GLU A 17 1.73 8.25 -6.68
CA GLU A 17 0.56 9.03 -6.31
C GLU A 17 -0.31 9.22 -7.54
N GLY A 18 -1.63 9.15 -7.38
CA GLY A 18 -2.56 9.36 -8.47
C GLY A 18 -3.99 9.38 -7.99
N ASP A 19 -4.87 9.79 -8.90
CA ASP A 19 -6.31 9.84 -8.69
C ASP A 19 -6.93 8.61 -9.36
N VAL A 20 -7.55 7.74 -8.56
CA VAL A 20 -8.15 6.50 -9.08
C VAL A 20 -9.33 6.75 -10.01
N GLU A 21 -9.90 7.97 -9.99
CA GLU A 21 -10.97 8.33 -10.91
C GLU A 21 -10.45 8.74 -12.30
N ILE A 22 -9.13 8.90 -12.44
CA ILE A 22 -8.49 9.18 -13.71
C ILE A 22 -7.88 7.87 -14.22
N ALA A 23 -8.33 7.39 -15.38
CA ALA A 23 -7.95 6.08 -15.89
C ALA A 23 -6.44 5.88 -16.02
N ALA A 24 -5.73 6.89 -16.50
CA ALA A 24 -4.26 6.80 -16.65
C ALA A 24 -3.57 6.70 -15.29
N ASP A 25 -4.06 7.44 -14.29
CA ASP A 25 -3.50 7.39 -12.94
C ASP A 25 -3.79 6.03 -12.30
N GLU A 26 -5.02 5.53 -12.46
CA GLU A 26 -5.38 4.23 -11.92
C GLU A 26 -4.49 3.13 -12.52
N GLN A 27 -4.26 3.16 -13.81
CA GLN A 27 -3.38 2.18 -14.45
C GLN A 27 -1.96 2.24 -13.91
N ALA A 28 -1.44 3.43 -13.71
CA ALA A 28 -0.10 3.61 -13.14
C ALA A 28 -0.02 3.10 -11.70
N LEU A 29 -1.09 3.32 -10.91
CA LEU A 29 -1.15 2.81 -9.54
C LEU A 29 -1.23 1.29 -9.51
N ILE A 30 -2.00 0.69 -10.42
CA ILE A 30 -2.08 -0.78 -10.53
C ILE A 30 -0.70 -1.37 -10.82
N GLU A 31 0.03 -0.78 -11.74
CA GLU A 31 1.37 -1.25 -12.09
C GLU A 31 2.34 -1.07 -10.93
N ALA A 32 2.29 0.06 -10.25
CA ALA A 32 3.13 0.31 -9.08
C ALA A 32 2.83 -0.70 -7.96
N PHE A 33 1.55 -1.00 -7.75
CA PHE A 33 1.14 -1.99 -6.76
C PHE A 33 1.73 -3.37 -7.07
N ARG A 34 1.59 -3.81 -8.31
CA ARG A 34 2.11 -5.12 -8.73
C ARG A 34 3.61 -5.18 -8.59
N HIS A 35 4.30 -4.10 -8.95
CA HIS A 35 5.75 -4.04 -8.84
C HIS A 35 6.21 -4.22 -7.39
N GLN A 36 5.53 -3.58 -6.44
CA GLN A 36 5.87 -3.74 -5.03
C GLN A 36 5.65 -5.16 -4.54
N LEU A 37 4.53 -5.77 -4.90
CA LEU A 37 4.28 -7.16 -4.51
C LEU A 37 5.29 -8.12 -5.13
N ASP A 38 5.69 -7.89 -6.38
CA ASP A 38 6.71 -8.69 -7.04
C ASP A 38 8.06 -8.58 -6.35
N GLN A 39 8.34 -7.46 -5.70
CA GLN A 39 9.54 -7.28 -4.91
C GLN A 39 9.46 -7.89 -3.50
N GLY A 40 8.38 -8.59 -3.20
CA GLY A 40 8.22 -9.24 -1.90
C GLY A 40 7.69 -8.31 -0.81
N MET A 41 7.06 -7.21 -1.19
CA MET A 41 6.45 -6.29 -0.23
C MET A 41 5.04 -6.73 0.14
N TRP A 42 4.61 -6.41 1.35
CA TRP A 42 3.21 -6.48 1.77
C TRP A 42 2.58 -5.12 1.56
N ALA A 43 1.28 -5.11 1.28
CA ALA A 43 0.51 -3.88 1.15
C ALA A 43 -0.50 -3.79 2.29
N ALA A 44 -0.53 -2.66 2.98
CA ALA A 44 -1.45 -2.42 4.08
C ALA A 44 -2.26 -1.16 3.84
N VAL A 45 -3.57 -1.26 4.07
CA VAL A 45 -4.49 -0.13 4.02
C VAL A 45 -4.76 0.29 5.46
N PRO A 46 -4.32 1.49 5.88
CA PRO A 46 -4.65 1.98 7.22
C PRO A 46 -6.15 2.21 7.35
N THR A 47 -6.74 1.69 8.42
CA THR A 47 -8.16 1.85 8.71
C THR A 47 -8.33 2.36 10.13
N THR A 48 -9.48 2.97 10.38
CA THR A 48 -9.85 3.39 11.73
C THR A 48 -11.15 2.70 12.10
N ARG A 49 -11.15 1.98 13.21
CA ARG A 49 -12.36 1.32 13.70
C ARG A 49 -13.32 2.35 14.28
N SER A 50 -14.57 1.94 14.44
CA SER A 50 -15.62 2.79 15.02
C SER A 50 -15.30 3.23 16.46
N ASP A 51 -14.45 2.47 17.17
CA ASP A 51 -13.99 2.81 18.52
C ASP A 51 -12.77 3.74 18.54
N GLY A 52 -12.33 4.21 17.38
CA GLY A 52 -11.17 5.10 17.25
C GLY A 52 -9.82 4.39 17.15
N ARG A 53 -9.80 3.07 17.26
CA ARG A 53 -8.54 2.32 17.16
C ARG A 53 -8.05 2.28 15.73
N ARG A 54 -6.74 2.45 15.58
CA ARG A 54 -6.09 2.34 14.28
C ARG A 54 -5.73 0.90 13.99
N GLU A 55 -6.07 0.46 12.79
CA GLU A 55 -5.71 -0.86 12.30
C GLU A 55 -5.16 -0.75 10.89
N ALA A 56 -4.55 -1.82 10.43
CA ALA A 56 -4.11 -1.95 9.05
C ALA A 56 -4.65 -3.25 8.49
N GLU A 57 -5.21 -3.19 7.31
CA GLU A 57 -5.72 -4.35 6.63
C GLU A 57 -4.78 -4.70 5.49
N LEU A 58 -4.29 -5.95 5.46
CA LEU A 58 -3.43 -6.41 4.38
C LEU A 58 -4.25 -6.70 3.14
N VAL A 59 -3.78 -6.22 2.00
CA VAL A 59 -4.43 -6.46 0.73
C VAL A 59 -3.44 -7.11 -0.23
N ARG A 60 -3.94 -7.98 -1.09
CA ARG A 60 -3.11 -8.74 -2.03
C ARG A 60 -3.37 -8.37 -3.48
N ALA A 61 -4.38 -7.57 -3.72
CA ALA A 61 -4.73 -7.14 -5.06
C ALA A 61 -5.19 -5.69 -5.01
N PHE A 62 -4.91 -4.94 -6.06
CA PHE A 62 -5.31 -3.54 -6.12
C PHE A 62 -6.82 -3.37 -5.94
N GLY A 63 -7.60 -4.28 -6.50
CA GLY A 63 -9.07 -4.22 -6.39
C GLY A 63 -9.62 -4.39 -4.99
N GLU A 64 -8.80 -4.86 -4.03
CA GLU A 64 -9.19 -4.96 -2.63
C GLU A 64 -9.07 -3.63 -1.89
N ILE A 65 -8.42 -2.65 -2.48
CA ILE A 65 -8.22 -1.34 -1.88
C ILE A 65 -9.48 -0.49 -2.09
N PRO A 66 -10.13 0.01 -1.03
CA PRO A 66 -11.25 0.92 -1.20
C PRO A 66 -10.82 2.14 -2.02
N ARG A 67 -11.66 2.56 -2.96
CA ARG A 67 -11.29 3.62 -3.90
C ARG A 67 -11.04 4.97 -3.23
N ASP A 68 -11.60 5.19 -2.05
CA ASP A 68 -11.42 6.42 -1.28
C ASP A 68 -10.24 6.35 -0.32
N THR A 69 -9.44 5.30 -0.38
CA THR A 69 -8.26 5.14 0.47
C THR A 69 -7.25 6.25 0.19
N PRO A 70 -6.85 7.04 1.19
CA PRO A 70 -5.91 8.12 0.96
C PRO A 70 -4.48 7.63 0.74
N ARG A 71 -4.10 6.53 1.39
CA ARG A 71 -2.74 6.00 1.27
C ARG A 71 -2.70 4.50 1.48
N VAL A 72 -1.71 3.87 0.86
CA VAL A 72 -1.39 2.46 1.03
C VAL A 72 0.08 2.38 1.41
N ILE A 73 0.41 1.58 2.40
CA ILE A 73 1.76 1.46 2.91
C ILE A 73 2.32 0.10 2.53
N PHE A 74 3.48 0.10 1.89
CA PHE A 74 4.20 -1.12 1.54
C PHE A 74 5.36 -1.31 2.50
N PHE A 75 5.53 -2.52 2.98
CA PHE A 75 6.62 -2.86 3.88
C PHE A 75 7.17 -4.24 3.55
N PRO A 76 8.47 -4.49 3.81
CA PRO A 76 9.05 -5.78 3.46
C PRO A 76 8.45 -6.90 4.30
N ARG A 77 8.31 -8.08 3.69
CA ARG A 77 7.92 -9.26 4.43
C ARG A 77 9.00 -9.57 5.47
N ALA A 78 8.57 -10.08 6.62
CA ALA A 78 9.51 -10.45 7.65
C ALA A 78 10.42 -11.56 7.13
N ALA A 79 11.68 -11.23 6.87
CA ALA A 79 12.63 -12.19 6.32
C ALA A 79 12.86 -13.34 7.29
N GLY A 80 12.82 -13.05 8.58
CA GLY A 80 12.98 -14.09 9.59
C GLY A 80 11.89 -15.14 9.54
N GLY A 81 10.71 -14.77 9.10
CA GLY A 81 9.63 -15.72 8.92
C GLY A 81 9.86 -16.70 7.81
N ALA A 82 10.75 -16.39 6.90
CA ALA A 82 11.08 -17.26 5.78
C ALA A 82 12.13 -18.30 6.12
N ALA A 83 12.76 -18.12 7.21
CA ALA A 83 13.84 -19.03 7.65
C ALA A 83 13.26 -20.37 8.04
#